data_70cc135acb3d925ef1689051f3ff42f1
#
_entry.id   70cc135acb3d925ef1689051f3ff42f1
#
_cell.length_a   1.000
_cell.length_b   1.000
_cell.length_c   1.000
_cell.angle_alpha   90.00
_cell.angle_beta   90.00
_cell.angle_gamma   90.00
#
_symmetry.space_group_name_H-M   'P 1'
#
loop_
_entity.id
_entity.type
_entity.pdbx_description
1 polymer ?
#
loop_
_entity_poly.entity_id
_entity_poly.type
_entity_poly.pdbx_seq_one_letter_code
_entity_poly.pdbx_strand_id
1 'polypeptide(L)'
;MKRLTLHLIIFSSIFSQVEYNHPELTWHTFETEHFKIHFHDETESTAREAATVAEVIYPKITSFYGFEPHQKTHLILLDPDDYSNGAAYYYDNKMMIWASPLDFELRGSHRWLQNVITHEFAHIVSLQKAMKAGTSIPGAY
;
A
#
# COMPACT_ATOMS: atom_id res chain seq x y z
N MET A 1 45.52 15.59 -1.47
CA MET A 1 44.63 14.72 -2.26
C MET A 1 43.56 14.00 -1.45
N LYS A 2 43.73 13.62 -0.18
CA LYS A 2 42.73 12.89 0.63
C LYS A 2 41.44 13.70 1.00
N ARG A 3 41.52 15.03 1.04
CA ARG A 3 40.37 15.89 1.42
C ARG A 3 39.35 16.10 0.33
N LEU A 4 39.73 16.02 -0.96
CA LEU A 4 38.83 16.20 -2.08
C LEU A 4 37.87 15.03 -2.26
N THR A 5 38.36 13.81 -1.99
CA THR A 5 37.57 12.57 -2.11
C THR A 5 36.43 12.49 -1.09
N LEU A 6 36.63 13.01 0.14
CA LEU A 6 35.63 13.03 1.19
C LEU A 6 34.46 13.99 0.86
N HIS A 7 34.75 15.14 0.24
CA HIS A 7 33.71 16.09 -0.18
C HIS A 7 32.86 15.55 -1.34
N LEU A 8 33.44 14.74 -2.24
CA LEU A 8 32.71 14.14 -3.35
C LEU A 8 31.71 13.08 -2.86
N ILE A 9 32.08 12.29 -1.83
CA ILE A 9 31.19 11.26 -1.24
C ILE A 9 30.02 11.90 -0.51
N ILE A 10 30.24 12.98 0.22
CA ILE A 10 29.18 13.72 0.93
C ILE A 10 28.22 14.38 -0.06
N PHE A 11 28.73 14.91 -1.18
CA PHE A 11 27.89 15.55 -2.20
C PHE A 11 27.03 14.54 -2.97
N SER A 12 27.51 13.33 -3.23
CA SER A 12 26.71 12.27 -3.88
C SER A 12 25.60 11.73 -2.99
N SER A 13 25.74 11.80 -1.66
CA SER A 13 24.72 11.34 -0.70
C SER A 13 23.53 12.28 -0.58
N ILE A 14 23.65 13.55 -0.97
CA ILE A 14 22.59 14.56 -0.87
C ILE A 14 21.58 14.44 -2.02
N PHE A 15 21.95 13.80 -3.12
CA PHE A 15 21.08 13.65 -4.30
C PHE A 15 20.33 12.31 -4.39
N SER A 16 20.42 11.44 -3.37
CA SER A 16 19.94 10.05 -3.49
C SER A 16 18.51 9.79 -3.00
N GLN A 17 17.74 10.82 -2.64
CA GLN A 17 16.34 10.64 -2.22
C GLN A 17 15.48 11.85 -2.62
N VAL A 18 15.17 11.95 -3.89
CA VAL A 18 14.05 12.79 -4.33
C VAL A 18 12.88 11.85 -4.58
N GLU A 19 11.92 11.79 -3.66
CA GLU A 19 10.61 11.23 -3.96
C GLU A 19 9.96 12.12 -5.01
N TYR A 20 9.66 11.53 -6.18
CA TYR A 20 8.96 12.25 -7.23
C TYR A 20 7.46 12.14 -6.96
N ASN A 21 6.81 13.27 -6.74
CA ASN A 21 5.40 13.32 -6.31
C ASN A 21 4.38 13.27 -7.45
N HIS A 22 4.81 13.10 -8.70
CA HIS A 22 3.93 12.97 -9.87
C HIS A 22 2.76 13.98 -9.90
N PRO A 23 3.03 15.30 -9.88
CA PRO A 23 1.99 16.33 -9.86
C PRO A 23 1.18 16.40 -11.16
N GLU A 24 1.66 15.73 -12.22
CA GLU A 24 1.00 15.61 -13.52
C GLU A 24 -0.17 14.61 -13.52
N LEU A 25 -0.26 13.71 -12.53
CA LEU A 25 -1.31 12.70 -12.46
C LEU A 25 -2.66 13.30 -12.05
N THR A 26 -3.69 12.97 -12.79
CA THR A 26 -5.08 13.31 -12.42
C THR A 26 -5.66 12.19 -11.58
N TRP A 27 -5.94 12.47 -10.33
CA TRP A 27 -6.45 11.49 -9.38
C TRP A 27 -7.97 11.45 -9.33
N HIS A 28 -8.52 10.24 -9.27
CA HIS A 28 -9.93 9.94 -9.12
C HIS A 28 -10.18 9.07 -7.91
N THR A 29 -11.43 9.07 -7.43
CA THR A 29 -11.84 8.22 -6.31
C THR A 29 -13.25 7.69 -6.56
N PHE A 30 -13.44 6.39 -6.30
CA PHE A 30 -14.77 5.81 -6.11
C PHE A 30 -14.81 4.95 -4.85
N GLU A 31 -16.02 4.68 -4.36
CA GLU A 31 -16.22 3.90 -3.15
C GLU A 31 -16.93 2.58 -3.45
N THR A 32 -16.56 1.56 -2.68
CA THR A 32 -17.26 0.29 -2.56
C THR A 32 -17.88 0.17 -1.17
N GLU A 33 -18.35 -1.01 -0.78
CA GLU A 33 -18.92 -1.21 0.56
C GLU A 33 -17.88 -0.97 1.67
N HIS A 34 -16.65 -1.50 1.51
CA HIS A 34 -15.63 -1.46 2.56
C HIS A 34 -14.38 -0.66 2.19
N PHE A 35 -14.25 -0.18 0.96
CA PHE A 35 -13.06 0.51 0.49
C PHE A 35 -13.35 1.86 -0.18
N LYS A 36 -12.32 2.74 -0.15
CA LYS A 36 -12.19 3.94 -1.01
C LYS A 36 -11.03 3.71 -1.94
N ILE A 37 -11.30 3.62 -3.23
CA ILE A 37 -10.32 3.31 -4.27
C ILE A 37 -9.85 4.61 -4.89
N HIS A 38 -8.55 4.91 -4.77
CA HIS A 38 -7.89 6.07 -5.38
C HIS A 38 -7.01 5.59 -6.52
N PHE A 39 -7.12 6.24 -7.67
CA PHE A 39 -6.42 5.84 -8.89
C PHE A 39 -6.20 7.06 -9.80
N HIS A 40 -5.33 6.94 -10.78
CA HIS A 40 -5.14 7.95 -11.84
C HIS A 40 -5.65 7.41 -13.18
N ASP A 41 -5.81 8.28 -14.17
CA ASP A 41 -6.46 7.98 -15.46
C ASP A 41 -6.01 6.66 -16.09
N GLU A 42 -4.71 6.37 -16.08
CA GLU A 42 -4.14 5.18 -16.71
C GLU A 42 -4.43 3.88 -15.95
N THR A 43 -4.81 3.96 -14.69
CA THR A 43 -5.05 2.79 -13.81
C THR A 43 -6.54 2.50 -13.56
N GLU A 44 -7.49 3.11 -14.27
CA GLU A 44 -8.92 2.93 -14.01
C GLU A 44 -9.37 1.46 -14.12
N SER A 45 -8.96 0.74 -15.15
CA SER A 45 -9.33 -0.67 -15.32
C SER A 45 -8.80 -1.55 -14.19
N THR A 46 -7.55 -1.30 -13.79
CA THR A 46 -6.90 -2.00 -12.68
C THR A 46 -7.55 -1.65 -11.35
N ALA A 47 -8.02 -0.41 -11.17
CA ALA A 47 -8.75 0.02 -9.99
C ALA A 47 -10.07 -0.72 -9.81
N ARG A 48 -10.81 -0.98 -10.88
CA ARG A 48 -12.05 -1.76 -10.85
C ARG A 48 -11.81 -3.23 -10.51
N GLU A 49 -10.73 -3.82 -11.04
CA GLU A 49 -10.31 -5.17 -10.68
C GLU A 49 -9.87 -5.24 -9.21
N ALA A 50 -9.03 -4.30 -8.76
CA ALA A 50 -8.57 -4.21 -7.39
C ALA A 50 -9.73 -4.06 -6.39
N ALA A 51 -10.75 -3.27 -6.71
CA ALA A 51 -11.95 -3.12 -5.92
C ALA A 51 -12.71 -4.45 -5.78
N THR A 52 -12.87 -5.19 -6.88
CA THR A 52 -13.50 -6.52 -6.87
C THR A 52 -12.72 -7.50 -6.00
N VAL A 53 -11.40 -7.53 -6.14
CA VAL A 53 -10.54 -8.38 -5.33
C VAL A 53 -10.64 -8.00 -3.85
N ALA A 54 -10.57 -6.70 -3.52
CA ALA A 54 -10.63 -6.20 -2.16
C ALA A 54 -11.92 -6.61 -1.45
N GLU A 55 -13.08 -6.47 -2.11
CA GLU A 55 -14.37 -6.89 -1.54
C GLU A 55 -14.46 -8.40 -1.35
N VAL A 56 -13.90 -9.21 -2.26
CA VAL A 56 -13.90 -10.67 -2.14
C VAL A 56 -13.03 -11.16 -0.98
N ILE A 57 -11.92 -10.49 -0.70
CA ILE A 57 -11.02 -10.88 0.39
C ILE A 57 -11.45 -10.33 1.76
N TYR A 58 -12.17 -9.22 1.78
CA TYR A 58 -12.56 -8.51 3.01
C TYR A 58 -13.17 -9.45 4.07
N PRO A 59 -14.28 -10.18 3.80
CA PRO A 59 -14.90 -11.02 4.81
C PRO A 59 -14.00 -12.19 5.26
N LYS A 60 -13.10 -12.66 4.40
CA LYS A 60 -12.17 -13.75 4.74
C LYS A 60 -11.12 -13.30 5.74
N ILE A 61 -10.54 -12.13 5.52
CA ILE A 61 -9.49 -11.58 6.38
C ILE A 61 -10.08 -11.09 7.70
N THR A 62 -11.20 -10.35 7.67
CA THR A 62 -11.85 -9.84 8.89
C THR A 62 -12.37 -10.97 9.77
N SER A 63 -12.97 -12.02 9.19
CA SER A 63 -13.39 -13.22 9.94
C SER A 63 -12.21 -13.96 10.54
N PHE A 64 -11.11 -14.13 9.79
CA PHE A 64 -9.92 -14.82 10.28
C PHE A 64 -9.32 -14.12 11.51
N TYR A 65 -9.21 -12.79 11.45
CA TYR A 65 -8.71 -12.02 12.58
C TYR A 65 -9.77 -11.69 13.63
N GLY A 66 -11.07 -11.84 13.34
CA GLY A 66 -12.17 -11.43 14.24
C GLY A 66 -12.13 -9.92 14.52
N PHE A 67 -11.83 -9.12 13.52
CA PHE A 67 -11.75 -7.66 13.60
C PHE A 67 -12.08 -7.03 12.25
N GLU A 68 -12.85 -5.94 12.28
CA GLU A 68 -13.17 -5.14 11.10
C GLU A 68 -12.69 -3.70 11.30
N PRO A 69 -12.06 -3.08 10.29
CA PRO A 69 -11.76 -1.67 10.32
C PRO A 69 -13.01 -0.82 10.55
N HIS A 70 -12.91 0.21 11.39
CA HIS A 70 -14.06 1.07 11.75
C HIS A 70 -14.51 2.00 10.62
N GLN A 71 -13.69 2.18 9.61
CA GLN A 71 -13.93 3.03 8.44
C GLN A 71 -13.51 2.29 7.18
N LYS A 72 -14.01 2.72 6.02
CA LYS A 72 -13.56 2.19 4.74
C LYS A 72 -12.05 2.34 4.60
N THR A 73 -11.39 1.25 4.24
CA THR A 73 -9.94 1.25 4.01
C THR A 73 -9.62 1.93 2.68
N HIS A 74 -8.65 2.84 2.69
CA HIS A 74 -8.18 3.49 1.48
C HIS A 74 -7.24 2.54 0.72
N LEU A 75 -7.54 2.28 -0.55
CA LEU A 75 -6.69 1.55 -1.48
C LEU A 75 -6.23 2.52 -2.55
N ILE A 76 -4.93 2.80 -2.60
CA ILE A 76 -4.31 3.74 -3.53
C ILE A 76 -3.53 2.95 -4.56
N LEU A 77 -3.91 3.07 -5.84
CA LEU A 77 -3.20 2.45 -6.95
C LEU A 77 -2.21 3.42 -7.55
N LEU A 78 -0.97 2.98 -7.68
CA LEU A 78 0.14 3.69 -8.26
C LEU A 78 0.68 2.89 -9.46
N ASP A 79 1.05 3.55 -10.52
CA ASP A 79 1.74 2.92 -11.67
C ASP A 79 2.59 3.90 -12.49
N PRO A 80 3.06 5.03 -11.91
CA PRO A 80 3.82 6.01 -12.67
C PRO A 80 5.28 5.62 -12.89
N ASP A 81 5.79 4.64 -12.14
CA ASP A 81 7.19 4.23 -12.12
C ASP A 81 7.34 2.75 -12.42
N ASP A 82 8.51 2.37 -12.94
CA ASP A 82 8.93 0.97 -13.09
C ASP A 82 9.25 0.35 -11.71
N TYR A 83 8.22 0.23 -10.88
CA TYR A 83 8.31 -0.31 -9.53
C TYR A 83 7.15 -1.25 -9.23
N SER A 84 7.37 -2.27 -8.42
CA SER A 84 6.34 -3.25 -8.03
C SER A 84 6.42 -3.54 -6.56
N ASN A 85 5.41 -3.10 -5.80
CA ASN A 85 5.35 -3.29 -4.35
C ASN A 85 3.92 -3.14 -3.83
N GLY A 86 3.75 -3.42 -2.52
CA GLY A 86 2.62 -3.01 -1.71
C GLY A 86 3.10 -2.41 -0.39
N ALA A 87 2.29 -1.58 0.24
CA ALA A 87 2.58 -1.03 1.56
C ALA A 87 1.27 -0.77 2.33
N ALA A 88 1.23 -1.24 3.58
CA ALA A 88 0.11 -1.01 4.50
C ALA A 88 0.47 0.03 5.57
N TYR A 89 -0.34 1.07 5.67
CA TYR A 89 -0.26 2.11 6.71
C TYR A 89 -1.46 1.95 7.63
N TYR A 90 -1.33 1.05 8.60
CA TYR A 90 -2.45 0.64 9.47
C TYR A 90 -3.02 1.78 10.33
N TYR A 91 -2.20 2.74 10.72
CA TYR A 91 -2.61 3.92 11.49
C TYR A 91 -3.43 4.92 10.67
N ASP A 92 -3.21 4.99 9.35
CA ASP A 92 -3.99 5.81 8.42
C ASP A 92 -5.11 5.03 7.72
N ASN A 93 -5.25 3.74 8.03
CA ASN A 93 -6.19 2.81 7.39
C ASN A 93 -6.10 2.84 5.86
N LYS A 94 -4.86 2.82 5.32
CA LYS A 94 -4.60 2.87 3.88
C LYS A 94 -3.59 1.83 3.43
N MET A 95 -3.75 1.37 2.19
CA MET A 95 -2.77 0.56 1.45
C MET A 95 -2.40 1.28 0.16
N MET A 96 -1.13 1.22 -0.19
CA MET A 96 -0.60 1.67 -1.48
C MET A 96 -0.16 0.45 -2.26
N ILE A 97 -0.63 0.31 -3.49
CA ILE A 97 -0.38 -0.84 -4.35
C ILE A 97 0.14 -0.34 -5.70
N TRP A 98 1.31 -0.81 -6.10
CA TRP A 98 1.78 -0.63 -7.47
C TRP A 98 1.05 -1.61 -8.38
N ALA A 99 0.40 -1.09 -9.42
CA ALA A 99 -0.54 -1.85 -10.24
C ALA A 99 0.17 -2.91 -11.09
N SER A 100 1.38 -2.63 -11.57
CA SER A 100 2.13 -3.51 -12.47
C SER A 100 3.01 -4.52 -11.74
N PRO A 101 2.94 -5.83 -12.09
CA PRO A 101 3.81 -6.87 -11.55
C PRO A 101 5.13 -6.94 -12.35
N LEU A 102 6.14 -6.16 -12.00
CA LEU A 102 7.43 -6.14 -12.72
C LEU A 102 8.31 -7.38 -12.48
N ASP A 103 8.02 -8.15 -11.42
CA ASP A 103 8.88 -9.26 -10.97
C ASP A 103 8.42 -10.64 -11.48
N PHE A 104 7.76 -10.69 -12.63
CA PHE A 104 7.21 -11.94 -13.16
C PHE A 104 8.25 -13.08 -13.28
N GLU A 105 9.47 -12.78 -13.71
CA GLU A 105 10.54 -13.76 -13.86
C GLU A 105 11.02 -14.33 -12.51
N LEU A 106 10.97 -13.52 -11.45
CA LEU A 106 11.42 -13.91 -10.10
C LEU A 106 10.32 -14.62 -9.30
N ARG A 107 9.06 -14.21 -9.49
CA ARG A 107 7.91 -14.66 -8.67
C ARG A 107 6.97 -15.62 -9.39
N GLY A 108 7.17 -15.86 -10.69
CA GLY A 108 6.33 -16.71 -11.52
C GLY A 108 4.95 -16.11 -11.83
N SER A 109 4.11 -16.89 -12.52
CA SER A 109 2.73 -16.48 -12.84
C SER A 109 1.85 -16.58 -11.60
N HIS A 110 1.49 -15.45 -11.02
CA HIS A 110 0.54 -15.36 -9.92
C HIS A 110 -0.39 -14.17 -10.15
N ARG A 111 -1.52 -14.20 -9.48
CA ARG A 111 -2.47 -13.07 -9.52
C ARG A 111 -1.96 -11.95 -8.63
N TRP A 112 -1.14 -11.06 -9.18
CA TRP A 112 -0.46 -10.00 -8.46
C TRP A 112 -1.40 -9.21 -7.55
N LEU A 113 -2.45 -8.60 -8.11
CA LEU A 113 -3.40 -7.80 -7.34
C LEU A 113 -4.02 -8.58 -6.19
N GLN A 114 -4.45 -9.82 -6.43
CA GLN A 114 -5.03 -10.64 -5.38
C GLN A 114 -4.04 -10.90 -4.24
N ASN A 115 -2.80 -11.22 -4.57
CA ASN A 115 -1.78 -11.54 -3.57
C ASN A 115 -1.39 -10.30 -2.77
N VAL A 116 -1.06 -9.19 -3.44
CA VAL A 116 -0.60 -7.98 -2.77
C VAL A 116 -1.71 -7.33 -1.94
N ILE A 117 -2.95 -7.21 -2.47
CA ILE A 117 -4.08 -6.65 -1.72
C ILE A 117 -4.40 -7.51 -0.49
N THR A 118 -4.37 -8.85 -0.64
CA THR A 118 -4.59 -9.76 0.51
C THR A 118 -3.52 -9.58 1.57
N HIS A 119 -2.24 -9.46 1.17
CA HIS A 119 -1.11 -9.28 2.07
C HIS A 119 -1.23 -7.95 2.84
N GLU A 120 -1.40 -6.84 2.13
CA GLU A 120 -1.46 -5.52 2.74
C GLU A 120 -2.72 -5.34 3.60
N PHE A 121 -3.85 -5.87 3.17
CA PHE A 121 -5.07 -5.80 3.97
C PHE A 121 -4.98 -6.66 5.24
N ALA A 122 -4.28 -7.80 5.20
CA ALA A 122 -4.00 -8.58 6.40
C ALA A 122 -3.14 -7.78 7.41
N HIS A 123 -2.18 -6.98 6.96
CA HIS A 123 -1.44 -6.06 7.83
C HIS A 123 -2.37 -5.00 8.46
N ILE A 124 -3.25 -4.35 7.67
CA ILE A 124 -4.23 -3.38 8.20
C ILE A 124 -5.03 -4.00 9.34
N VAL A 125 -5.68 -5.14 9.08
CA VAL A 125 -6.60 -5.77 10.04
C VAL A 125 -5.86 -6.28 11.28
N SER A 126 -4.73 -6.97 11.10
CA SER A 126 -3.99 -7.57 12.21
C SER A 126 -3.37 -6.53 13.15
N LEU A 127 -2.78 -5.47 12.59
CA LEU A 127 -2.11 -4.44 13.37
C LEU A 127 -3.11 -3.52 14.06
N GLN A 128 -4.22 -3.14 13.40
CA GLN A 128 -5.29 -2.38 14.06
C GLN A 128 -5.94 -3.16 15.20
N LYS A 129 -6.16 -4.48 15.03
CA LYS A 129 -6.62 -5.35 16.11
C LYS A 129 -5.66 -5.35 17.30
N ALA A 130 -4.36 -5.51 17.03
CA ALA A 130 -3.34 -5.54 18.07
C ALA A 130 -3.27 -4.22 18.85
N MET A 131 -3.37 -3.08 18.17
CA MET A 131 -3.41 -1.77 18.83
C MET A 131 -4.63 -1.57 19.69
N LYS A 132 -5.82 -2.02 19.24
CA LYS A 132 -7.03 -1.96 20.05
C LYS A 132 -6.92 -2.82 21.33
N ALA A 133 -6.28 -3.98 21.24
CA ALA A 133 -6.02 -4.82 22.40
C ALA A 133 -5.02 -4.17 23.38
N GLY A 134 -4.02 -3.45 22.88
CA GLY A 134 -3.03 -2.71 23.69
C GLY A 134 -3.64 -1.56 24.50
N THR A 135 -4.64 -0.88 23.96
CA THR A 135 -5.35 0.21 24.68
C THR A 135 -6.29 -0.28 25.77
N SER A 136 -6.59 -1.57 25.83
CA SER A 136 -7.44 -2.18 26.86
C SER A 136 -6.66 -2.79 28.02
N ILE A 137 -5.33 -2.67 28.09
CA ILE A 137 -4.52 -3.11 29.23
C ILE A 137 -4.52 -1.99 30.28
N PRO A 138 -5.17 -2.17 31.44
CA PRO A 138 -5.17 -1.17 32.51
C PRO A 138 -3.72 -1.00 33.04
N GLY A 139 -3.19 0.23 32.93
CA GLY A 139 -1.88 0.59 33.49
C GLY A 139 -0.72 0.67 32.46
N ALA A 140 -0.98 0.53 31.16
CA ALA A 140 -0.01 0.87 30.13
C ALA A 140 -0.08 2.36 29.80
N TYR A 141 0.58 3.22 30.61
CA TYR A 141 0.86 4.63 30.36
C TYR A 141 2.36 4.83 30.17
#